data_03c12c34b1d8c9741ab10010b157f6bf
#
_entry.id   03c12c34b1d8c9741ab10010b157f6bf
#
_cell.length_a   1.000
_cell.length_b   1.000
_cell.length_c   1.000
_cell.angle_alpha   90.00
_cell.angle_beta   90.00
_cell.angle_gamma   90.00
#
_symmetry.space_group_name_H-M   'P 1'
#
loop_
_entity.id
_entity.type
_entity.pdbx_description
1 polymer ?
#
loop_
_entity_poly.entity_id
_entity_poly.type
_entity_poly.pdbx_seq_one_letter_code
_entity_poly.pdbx_strand_id
1 'polypeptide(L)'
;LGIMMTTTGSTRTSHQVRAQGAPAKRTLWRSAGVACVVVVVAIAVATVGKPFIDIPGVLDASAHARRSLDLQMFNGFNNPHPWWGPWTNTLGNIALFFPLGACLVVMGQNSRHVRFGRGGTILLAMALSLGIETTQYLFSLGFSDVDDVVFNTLGASLGAFLVSRKSAQAQLRAVRAI
;
A
#
# COMPACT_ATOMS: atom_id res chain seq x y z
N LEU A 1 -10.07 46.77 -51.75
CA LEU A 1 -10.97 45.76 -51.17
C LEU A 1 -10.12 44.89 -50.20
N GLY A 2 -10.13 45.23 -48.92
CA GLY A 2 -9.37 44.52 -47.89
C GLY A 2 -10.22 43.47 -47.21
N ILE A 3 -9.76 42.24 -47.20
CA ILE A 3 -10.40 41.13 -46.45
C ILE A 3 -9.72 41.04 -45.08
N MET A 4 -10.48 41.36 -44.05
CA MET A 4 -10.10 41.27 -42.66
C MET A 4 -10.40 39.82 -42.18
N MET A 5 -9.36 38.97 -42.03
CA MET A 5 -9.49 37.66 -41.42
C MET A 5 -9.42 37.77 -39.90
N THR A 6 -10.53 37.56 -39.23
CA THR A 6 -10.61 37.47 -37.77
C THR A 6 -10.19 36.10 -37.30
N THR A 7 -9.03 36.00 -36.65
CA THR A 7 -8.57 34.82 -35.91
C THR A 7 -9.09 34.84 -34.48
N THR A 8 -10.30 34.39 -34.24
CA THR A 8 -10.86 34.16 -32.89
C THR A 8 -11.31 32.72 -32.76
N GLY A 9 -10.44 31.80 -32.36
CA GLY A 9 -10.84 30.39 -32.22
C GLY A 9 -10.01 29.48 -31.32
N SER A 10 -8.83 29.91 -30.83
CA SER A 10 -7.88 28.92 -30.24
C SER A 10 -7.68 28.98 -28.72
N THR A 11 -8.21 29.95 -28.01
CA THR A 11 -7.93 30.08 -26.57
C THR A 11 -8.98 29.47 -25.64
N ARG A 12 -10.17 29.11 -26.14
CA ARG A 12 -11.25 28.54 -25.31
C ARG A 12 -11.11 27.04 -25.01
N THR A 13 -10.50 26.27 -25.89
CA THR A 13 -10.38 24.80 -25.76
C THR A 13 -9.38 24.35 -24.71
N SER A 14 -8.27 25.07 -24.53
CA SER A 14 -7.22 24.67 -23.56
C SER A 14 -7.63 24.91 -22.10
N HIS A 15 -8.43 25.94 -21.81
CA HIS A 15 -8.94 26.20 -20.47
C HIS A 15 -10.05 25.22 -20.04
N GLN A 16 -10.92 24.80 -20.95
CA GLN A 16 -11.97 23.83 -20.64
C GLN A 16 -11.45 22.42 -20.37
N VAL A 17 -10.44 21.96 -21.11
CA VAL A 17 -9.80 20.64 -20.88
C VAL A 17 -9.08 20.59 -19.53
N ARG A 18 -8.49 21.72 -19.10
CA ARG A 18 -7.80 21.81 -17.79
C ARG A 18 -8.76 21.82 -16.59
N ALA A 19 -9.97 22.35 -16.76
CA ALA A 19 -10.98 22.44 -15.70
C ALA A 19 -11.68 21.08 -15.43
N GLN A 20 -11.82 20.22 -16.42
CA GLN A 20 -12.50 18.92 -16.29
C GLN A 20 -11.65 17.84 -15.60
N GLY A 21 -10.32 17.93 -15.59
CA GLY A 21 -9.44 16.96 -14.94
C GLY A 21 -9.24 17.15 -13.43
N ALA A 22 -9.56 18.32 -12.89
CA ALA A 22 -9.30 18.66 -11.48
C ALA A 22 -10.25 17.94 -10.49
N PRO A 23 -11.57 17.85 -10.71
CA PRO A 23 -12.49 17.14 -9.82
C PRO A 23 -12.24 15.64 -9.77
N ALA A 24 -11.96 15.00 -10.90
CA ALA A 24 -11.69 13.55 -10.96
C ALA A 24 -10.43 13.16 -10.18
N LYS A 25 -9.35 13.93 -10.26
CA LYS A 25 -8.13 13.68 -9.49
C LYS A 25 -8.34 13.85 -7.99
N ARG A 26 -9.16 14.81 -7.58
CA ARG A 26 -9.48 15.05 -6.16
C ARG A 26 -10.32 13.93 -5.57
N THR A 27 -11.27 13.39 -6.33
CA THR A 27 -12.08 12.24 -5.92
C THR A 27 -11.21 10.99 -5.79
N LEU A 28 -10.35 10.72 -6.77
CA LEU A 28 -9.45 9.57 -6.76
C LEU A 28 -8.48 9.62 -5.57
N TRP A 29 -7.95 10.80 -5.23
CA TRP A 29 -7.08 10.98 -4.07
C TRP A 29 -7.82 10.72 -2.75
N ARG A 30 -9.06 11.21 -2.62
CA ARG A 30 -9.89 11.00 -1.43
C ARG A 30 -10.26 9.53 -1.25
N SER A 31 -10.69 8.85 -2.30
CA SER A 31 -11.03 7.41 -2.24
C SER A 31 -9.80 6.56 -1.91
N ALA A 32 -8.64 6.86 -2.47
CA ALA A 32 -7.39 6.20 -2.13
C ALA A 32 -6.98 6.46 -0.67
N GLY A 33 -7.23 7.66 -0.15
CA GLY A 33 -6.98 8.00 1.25
C GLY A 33 -7.87 7.19 2.20
N VAL A 34 -9.17 7.12 1.93
CA VAL A 34 -10.10 6.29 2.72
C VAL A 34 -9.69 4.81 2.65
N ALA A 35 -9.41 4.29 1.46
CA ALA A 35 -8.94 2.93 1.30
C ALA A 35 -7.64 2.67 2.08
N CYS A 36 -6.70 3.61 2.07
CA CYS A 36 -5.47 3.50 2.84
C CYS A 36 -5.73 3.41 4.34
N VAL A 37 -6.62 4.25 4.89
CA VAL A 37 -7.00 4.19 6.31
C VAL A 37 -7.63 2.84 6.66
N VAL A 38 -8.56 2.35 5.83
CA VAL A 38 -9.20 1.04 6.06
C VAL A 38 -8.16 -0.08 6.05
N VAL A 39 -7.22 -0.06 5.10
CA VAL A 39 -6.15 -1.06 5.02
C VAL A 39 -5.21 -0.98 6.22
N VAL A 40 -4.82 0.22 6.66
CA VAL A 40 -3.96 0.39 7.86
C VAL A 40 -4.67 -0.13 9.11
N VAL A 41 -5.96 0.15 9.27
CA VAL A 41 -6.76 -0.40 10.38
C VAL A 41 -6.82 -1.93 10.31
N ALA A 42 -7.06 -2.49 9.13
CA ALA A 42 -7.07 -3.95 8.95
C ALA A 42 -5.70 -4.58 9.28
N ILE A 43 -4.60 -3.96 8.86
CA ILE A 43 -3.25 -4.39 9.22
C ILE A 43 -3.07 -4.33 10.74
N ALA A 44 -3.42 -3.22 11.39
CA ALA A 44 -3.28 -3.08 12.84
C ALA A 44 -4.05 -4.15 13.61
N VAL A 45 -5.29 -4.42 13.20
CA VAL A 45 -6.11 -5.49 13.81
C VAL A 45 -5.49 -6.88 13.56
N ALA A 46 -5.04 -7.15 12.35
CA ALA A 46 -4.49 -8.46 11.99
C ALA A 46 -3.10 -8.73 12.60
N THR A 47 -2.34 -7.69 12.93
CA THR A 47 -0.96 -7.83 13.46
C THR A 47 -0.89 -7.58 14.96
N VAL A 48 -1.34 -6.41 15.41
CA VAL A 48 -1.26 -5.97 16.81
C VAL A 48 -2.47 -6.45 17.63
N GLY A 49 -3.60 -6.76 16.97
CA GLY A 49 -4.84 -7.21 17.61
C GLY A 49 -4.85 -8.68 18.04
N LYS A 50 -3.94 -9.52 17.54
CA LYS A 50 -3.90 -10.97 17.82
C LYS A 50 -4.00 -11.34 19.31
N PRO A 51 -3.30 -10.67 20.24
CA PRO A 51 -3.37 -11.01 21.67
C PRO A 51 -4.72 -10.70 22.33
N PHE A 52 -5.58 -9.94 21.64
CA PHE A 52 -6.90 -9.53 22.15
C PHE A 52 -8.06 -10.31 21.52
N ILE A 53 -7.76 -11.22 20.59
CA ILE A 53 -8.75 -11.98 19.85
C ILE A 53 -8.51 -13.45 20.08
N ASP A 54 -9.46 -14.12 20.70
CA ASP A 54 -9.46 -15.57 20.91
C ASP A 54 -10.50 -16.23 20.01
N ILE A 55 -10.04 -17.11 19.10
CA ILE A 55 -10.92 -17.86 18.20
C ILE A 55 -10.61 -19.34 18.42
N PRO A 56 -11.51 -20.09 19.10
CA PRO A 56 -11.28 -21.48 19.41
C PRO A 56 -10.84 -22.31 18.21
N GLY A 57 -9.71 -23.00 18.34
CA GLY A 57 -9.13 -23.82 17.28
C GLY A 57 -8.44 -23.09 16.13
N VAL A 58 -8.43 -21.75 16.13
CA VAL A 58 -7.80 -20.94 15.07
C VAL A 58 -6.75 -19.97 15.62
N LEU A 59 -7.08 -19.22 16.67
CA LEU A 59 -6.22 -18.21 17.25
C LEU A 59 -6.28 -18.26 18.77
N ASP A 60 -5.15 -18.52 19.39
CA ASP A 60 -4.97 -18.50 20.85
C ASP A 60 -4.33 -17.16 21.26
N ALA A 61 -5.10 -16.29 21.90
CA ALA A 61 -4.65 -14.99 22.36
C ALA A 61 -3.46 -15.10 23.34
N SER A 62 -3.44 -16.13 24.20
CA SER A 62 -2.38 -16.32 25.20
C SER A 62 -1.03 -16.67 24.57
N ALA A 63 -1.02 -17.38 23.46
CA ALA A 63 0.18 -17.70 22.70
C ALA A 63 0.86 -16.45 22.13
N HIS A 64 0.08 -15.41 21.83
CA HIS A 64 0.57 -14.15 21.26
C HIS A 64 0.88 -13.06 22.32
N ALA A 65 0.57 -13.31 23.61
CA ALA A 65 0.88 -12.38 24.71
C ALA A 65 2.31 -12.59 25.26
N ARG A 66 3.30 -12.76 24.38
CA ARG A 66 4.69 -13.02 24.77
C ARG A 66 5.63 -12.10 24.01
N ARG A 67 6.70 -11.66 24.70
CA ARG A 67 7.78 -10.95 24.05
C ARG A 67 8.71 -11.94 23.37
N SER A 68 8.80 -11.88 22.05
CA SER A 68 9.73 -12.67 21.26
C SER A 68 10.30 -11.80 20.14
N LEU A 69 11.56 -11.99 19.81
CA LEU A 69 12.25 -11.33 18.72
C LEU A 69 13.02 -12.37 17.93
N ASP A 70 12.64 -12.52 16.68
CA ASP A 70 13.33 -13.38 15.73
C ASP A 70 14.02 -12.53 14.66
N LEU A 71 15.35 -12.61 14.62
CA LEU A 71 16.20 -11.92 13.65
C LEU A 71 16.82 -12.89 12.63
N GLN A 72 16.47 -14.18 12.69
CA GLN A 72 16.98 -15.17 11.76
C GLN A 72 16.06 -15.31 10.57
N MET A 73 16.51 -14.82 9.42
CA MET A 73 15.73 -14.87 8.20
C MET A 73 15.41 -16.30 7.78
N PHE A 74 14.15 -16.53 7.43
CA PHE A 74 13.62 -17.77 6.87
C PHE A 74 13.77 -19.02 7.75
N ASN A 75 14.07 -18.87 9.04
CA ASN A 75 14.22 -19.99 9.95
C ASN A 75 12.91 -20.74 10.20
N GLY A 76 11.76 -20.06 10.11
CA GLY A 76 10.43 -20.68 10.20
C GLY A 76 10.17 -21.78 9.17
N PHE A 77 10.94 -21.81 8.07
CA PHE A 77 10.86 -22.85 7.04
C PHE A 77 11.72 -24.10 7.38
N ASN A 78 12.54 -24.04 8.42
CA ASN A 78 13.35 -25.15 8.89
C ASN A 78 12.53 -26.03 9.86
N ASN A 79 12.02 -27.17 9.41
CA ASN A 79 11.16 -28.09 10.18
C ASN A 79 9.82 -27.49 10.67
N PRO A 80 9.00 -26.92 9.78
CA PRO A 80 7.76 -26.29 10.18
C PRO A 80 6.70 -27.31 10.65
N HIS A 81 6.09 -27.05 11.80
CA HIS A 81 4.92 -27.76 12.28
C HIS A 81 3.83 -26.78 12.71
N PRO A 82 2.69 -26.71 12.00
CA PRO A 82 2.37 -27.43 10.76
C PRO A 82 3.13 -26.90 9.54
N TRP A 83 3.35 -27.72 8.53
CA TRP A 83 4.14 -27.39 7.33
C TRP A 83 3.62 -26.15 6.56
N TRP A 84 2.34 -25.87 6.66
CA TRP A 84 1.68 -24.71 6.02
C TRP A 84 1.82 -23.39 6.81
N GLY A 85 2.24 -23.46 8.09
CA GLY A 85 2.32 -22.29 8.97
C GLY A 85 3.16 -21.15 8.40
N PRO A 86 4.44 -21.36 8.03
CA PRO A 86 5.27 -20.33 7.44
C PRO A 86 4.71 -19.73 6.14
N TRP A 87 4.10 -20.57 5.32
CA TRP A 87 3.48 -20.13 4.07
C TRP A 87 2.26 -19.23 4.31
N THR A 88 1.41 -19.56 5.28
CA THR A 88 0.25 -18.70 5.62
C THR A 88 0.69 -17.37 6.20
N ASN A 89 1.73 -17.33 7.03
CA ASN A 89 2.30 -16.09 7.53
C ASN A 89 2.85 -15.23 6.38
N THR A 90 3.72 -15.82 5.56
CA THR A 90 4.31 -15.15 4.38
C THR A 90 3.25 -14.59 3.43
N LEU A 91 2.30 -15.43 3.00
CA LEU A 91 1.27 -15.02 2.05
C LEU A 91 0.29 -14.01 2.68
N GLY A 92 -0.01 -14.16 3.97
CA GLY A 92 -0.82 -13.24 4.73
C GLY A 92 -0.22 -11.83 4.77
N ASN A 93 1.06 -11.73 5.09
CA ASN A 93 1.80 -10.48 5.15
C ASN A 93 1.87 -9.80 3.77
N ILE A 94 2.19 -10.56 2.71
CA ILE A 94 2.16 -10.05 1.34
C ILE A 94 0.75 -9.55 0.97
N ALA A 95 -0.29 -10.33 1.25
CA ALA A 95 -1.67 -10.00 0.90
C ALA A 95 -2.20 -8.76 1.63
N LEU A 96 -1.85 -8.60 2.92
CA LEU A 96 -2.25 -7.44 3.73
C LEU A 96 -1.58 -6.15 3.26
N PHE A 97 -0.29 -6.20 2.90
CA PHE A 97 0.45 -5.00 2.51
C PHE A 97 0.34 -4.66 1.03
N PHE A 98 -0.10 -5.59 0.19
CA PHE A 98 -0.34 -5.34 -1.23
C PHE A 98 -1.31 -4.18 -1.49
N PRO A 99 -2.53 -4.13 -0.91
CA PRO A 99 -3.44 -3.01 -1.09
C PRO A 99 -2.90 -1.71 -0.48
N LEU A 100 -2.11 -1.77 0.60
CA LEU A 100 -1.44 -0.60 1.16
C LEU A 100 -0.51 0.04 0.13
N GLY A 101 0.37 -0.73 -0.51
CA GLY A 101 1.27 -0.23 -1.52
C GLY A 101 0.54 0.37 -2.73
N ALA A 102 -0.56 -0.26 -3.16
CA ALA A 102 -1.41 0.26 -4.23
C ALA A 102 -2.03 1.62 -3.86
N CYS A 103 -2.59 1.76 -2.65
CA CYS A 103 -3.18 3.01 -2.18
C CYS A 103 -2.14 4.12 -1.99
N LEU A 104 -1.01 3.81 -1.38
CA LEU A 104 0.05 4.78 -1.12
C LEU A 104 0.62 5.36 -2.42
N VAL A 105 0.87 4.53 -3.44
CA VAL A 105 1.39 5.05 -4.71
C VAL A 105 0.38 5.94 -5.43
N VAL A 106 -0.92 5.62 -5.36
CA VAL A 106 -1.99 6.47 -5.92
C VAL A 106 -2.03 7.81 -5.18
N MET A 107 -1.95 7.80 -3.86
CA MET A 107 -1.91 9.02 -3.04
C MET A 107 -0.69 9.87 -3.37
N GLY A 108 0.50 9.28 -3.40
CA GLY A 108 1.75 9.99 -3.67
C GLY A 108 1.80 10.61 -5.07
N GLN A 109 1.25 9.94 -6.08
CA GLN A 109 1.20 10.45 -7.45
C GLN A 109 0.18 11.58 -7.64
N ASN A 110 -0.91 11.58 -6.87
CA ASN A 110 -2.01 12.53 -7.01
C ASN A 110 -2.04 13.62 -5.92
N SER A 111 -1.16 13.56 -4.94
CA SER A 111 -1.04 14.59 -3.90
C SER A 111 -0.47 15.89 -4.47
N ARG A 112 -0.96 17.02 -3.94
CA ARG A 112 -0.43 18.38 -4.24
C ARG A 112 0.71 18.78 -3.32
N HIS A 113 0.74 18.23 -2.11
CA HIS A 113 1.64 18.64 -1.04
C HIS A 113 2.87 17.74 -0.91
N VAL A 114 2.68 16.43 -1.04
CA VAL A 114 3.77 15.45 -0.92
C VAL A 114 3.70 14.51 -2.11
N ARG A 115 4.70 14.61 -2.99
CA ARG A 115 4.80 13.74 -4.18
C ARG A 115 5.90 12.72 -3.93
N PHE A 116 5.51 11.47 -3.88
CA PHE A 116 6.45 10.35 -3.84
C PHE A 116 6.04 9.27 -4.84
N GLY A 117 7.04 8.63 -5.40
CA GLY A 117 6.85 7.53 -6.34
C GLY A 117 6.90 6.18 -5.64
N ARG A 118 7.20 5.14 -6.42
CA ARG A 118 7.33 3.76 -5.93
C ARG A 118 8.35 3.62 -4.79
N GLY A 119 9.52 4.25 -4.93
CA GLY A 119 10.56 4.18 -3.89
C GLY A 119 10.07 4.75 -2.55
N GLY A 120 9.43 5.92 -2.55
CA GLY A 120 8.85 6.49 -1.33
C GLY A 120 7.74 5.62 -0.73
N THR A 121 6.91 4.98 -1.58
CA THR A 121 5.89 4.02 -1.12
C THR A 121 6.52 2.82 -0.43
N ILE A 122 7.58 2.25 -0.99
CA ILE A 122 8.30 1.10 -0.42
C ILE A 122 8.92 1.48 0.93
N LEU A 123 9.58 2.64 1.01
CA LEU A 123 10.17 3.13 2.26
C LEU A 123 9.12 3.36 3.36
N LEU A 124 7.97 3.94 3.01
CA LEU A 124 6.87 4.14 3.96
C LEU A 124 6.28 2.80 4.45
N ALA A 125 6.10 1.83 3.56
CA ALA A 125 5.60 0.52 3.92
C ALA A 125 6.59 -0.24 4.82
N MET A 126 7.88 -0.17 4.51
CA MET A 126 8.94 -0.75 5.33
C MET A 126 9.00 -0.09 6.72
N ALA A 127 8.92 1.24 6.79
CA ALA A 127 8.90 1.96 8.06
C ALA A 127 7.67 1.62 8.90
N LEU A 128 6.49 1.48 8.27
CA LEU A 128 5.28 1.04 8.95
C LEU A 128 5.42 -0.39 9.48
N SER A 129 5.94 -1.31 8.67
CA SER A 129 6.17 -2.69 9.08
C SER A 129 7.14 -2.77 10.26
N LEU A 130 8.27 -2.07 10.18
CA LEU A 130 9.24 -1.99 11.27
C LEU A 130 8.61 -1.40 12.54
N GLY A 131 7.74 -0.40 12.40
CA GLY A 131 6.98 0.19 13.50
C GLY A 131 6.02 -0.83 14.16
N ILE A 132 5.39 -1.68 13.37
CA ILE A 132 4.52 -2.77 13.86
C ILE A 132 5.36 -3.77 14.66
N GLU A 133 6.47 -4.28 14.10
CA GLU A 133 7.35 -5.24 14.77
C GLU A 133 7.92 -4.66 16.07
N THR A 134 8.33 -3.40 16.05
CA THR A 134 8.80 -2.70 17.25
C THR A 134 7.71 -2.60 18.31
N THR A 135 6.48 -2.28 17.90
CA THR A 135 5.33 -2.21 18.81
C THR A 135 5.00 -3.57 19.42
N GLN A 136 4.98 -4.63 18.61
CA GLN A 136 4.76 -6.00 19.08
C GLN A 136 5.82 -6.40 20.11
N TYR A 137 7.09 -6.13 19.83
CA TYR A 137 8.19 -6.41 20.76
C TYR A 137 8.07 -5.63 22.07
N LEU A 138 7.89 -4.30 22.01
CA LEU A 138 7.86 -3.44 23.18
C LEU A 138 6.69 -3.74 24.13
N PHE A 139 5.52 -4.01 23.55
CA PHE A 139 4.29 -4.25 24.30
C PHE A 139 3.94 -5.73 24.51
N SER A 140 4.82 -6.65 24.09
CA SER A 140 4.59 -8.09 24.17
C SER A 140 3.29 -8.53 23.48
N LEU A 141 3.04 -8.00 22.27
CA LEU A 141 1.81 -8.21 21.48
C LEU A 141 1.94 -9.27 20.39
N GLY A 142 2.92 -10.16 20.53
CA GLY A 142 3.15 -11.24 19.56
C GLY A 142 4.62 -11.53 19.33
N PHE A 143 4.87 -12.24 18.24
CA PHE A 143 6.22 -12.57 17.78
C PHE A 143 6.67 -11.47 16.82
N SER A 144 7.72 -10.75 17.19
CA SER A 144 8.39 -9.79 16.30
C SER A 144 9.39 -10.54 15.44
N ASP A 145 9.23 -10.47 14.11
CA ASP A 145 9.96 -11.28 13.14
C ASP A 145 10.48 -10.40 11.99
N VAL A 146 11.76 -10.55 11.68
CA VAL A 146 12.39 -9.82 10.57
C VAL A 146 11.80 -10.24 9.21
N ASP A 147 11.34 -11.48 9.08
CA ASP A 147 10.70 -11.98 7.86
C ASP A 147 9.40 -11.23 7.56
N ASP A 148 8.65 -10.82 8.59
CA ASP A 148 7.43 -10.04 8.43
C ASP A 148 7.74 -8.67 7.83
N VAL A 149 8.85 -8.02 8.23
CA VAL A 149 9.29 -6.76 7.60
C VAL A 149 9.59 -6.96 6.12
N VAL A 150 10.24 -8.05 5.76
CA VAL A 150 10.58 -8.37 4.36
C VAL A 150 9.32 -8.64 3.54
N PHE A 151 8.43 -9.51 4.01
CA PHE A 151 7.23 -9.91 3.26
C PHE A 151 6.18 -8.80 3.18
N ASN A 152 6.02 -8.01 4.22
CA ASN A 152 5.19 -6.81 4.22
C ASN A 152 5.69 -5.79 3.18
N THR A 153 6.99 -5.52 3.17
CA THR A 153 7.61 -4.62 2.20
C THR A 153 7.48 -5.15 0.77
N LEU A 154 7.64 -6.46 0.57
CA LEU A 154 7.44 -7.11 -0.72
C LEU A 154 5.99 -6.96 -1.20
N GLY A 155 5.01 -7.21 -0.35
CA GLY A 155 3.60 -7.04 -0.66
C GLY A 155 3.28 -5.62 -1.13
N ALA A 156 3.71 -4.61 -0.36
CA ALA A 156 3.54 -3.21 -0.72
C ALA A 156 4.25 -2.85 -2.04
N SER A 157 5.44 -3.39 -2.28
CA SER A 157 6.20 -3.19 -3.52
C SER A 157 5.43 -3.72 -4.73
N LEU A 158 4.87 -4.91 -4.63
CA LEU A 158 4.06 -5.53 -5.68
C LEU A 158 2.80 -4.69 -5.99
N GLY A 159 2.09 -4.23 -4.96
CA GLY A 159 0.92 -3.38 -5.10
C GLY A 159 1.24 -2.04 -5.79
N ALA A 160 2.28 -1.36 -5.33
CA ALA A 160 2.75 -0.11 -5.91
C ALA A 160 3.19 -0.26 -7.37
N PHE A 161 3.87 -1.36 -7.69
CA PHE A 161 4.38 -1.63 -9.04
C PHE A 161 3.25 -1.89 -10.04
N LEU A 162 2.27 -2.72 -9.68
CA LEU A 162 1.14 -3.04 -10.55
C LEU A 162 0.29 -1.82 -10.87
N VAL A 163 0.00 -0.98 -9.89
CA VAL A 163 -0.79 0.24 -10.09
C VAL A 163 -0.02 1.25 -10.93
N SER A 164 1.29 1.42 -10.69
CA SER A 164 2.10 2.34 -11.49
C SER A 164 2.19 1.93 -12.96
N ARG A 165 2.28 0.63 -13.26
CA ARG A 165 2.27 0.12 -14.64
C ARG A 165 0.96 0.42 -15.36
N LYS A 166 -0.18 0.17 -14.70
CA LYS A 166 -1.51 0.46 -15.28
C LYS A 166 -1.67 1.94 -15.60
N SER A 167 -1.23 2.83 -14.71
CA SER A 167 -1.29 4.29 -14.92
C SER A 167 -0.43 4.72 -16.12
N ALA A 168 0.79 4.20 -16.25
CA ALA A 168 1.68 4.50 -17.37
C ALA A 168 1.10 4.02 -18.70
N GLN A 169 0.55 2.81 -18.74
CA GLN A 169 -0.09 2.25 -19.95
C GLN A 169 -1.32 3.05 -20.37
N ALA A 170 -2.15 3.51 -19.43
CA ALA A 170 -3.30 4.35 -19.72
C ALA A 170 -2.89 5.69 -20.35
N GLN A 171 -1.82 6.31 -19.84
CA GLN A 171 -1.27 7.54 -20.42
C GLN A 171 -0.74 7.34 -21.84
N LEU A 172 0.00 6.25 -22.09
CA LEU A 172 0.51 5.93 -23.42
C LEU A 172 -0.60 5.67 -24.45
N ARG A 173 -1.69 5.01 -24.03
CA ARG A 173 -2.87 4.79 -24.88
C ARG A 173 -3.57 6.11 -25.22
N ALA A 174 -3.71 7.00 -24.27
CA ALA A 174 -4.31 8.32 -24.49
C ALA A 174 -3.50 9.18 -25.48
N VAL A 175 -2.16 9.15 -25.40
CA VAL A 175 -1.28 9.87 -26.33
C VAL A 175 -1.34 9.29 -27.76
N ARG A 176 -1.49 7.97 -27.91
CA ARG A 176 -1.58 7.32 -29.23
C ARG A 176 -2.94 7.50 -29.91
N ALA A 177 -3.95 7.95 -29.20
CA ALA A 177 -5.31 8.17 -29.72
C ALA A 177 -5.54 9.60 -30.21
N ILE A 178 -4.53 10.47 -30.10
CA ILE A 178 -4.49 11.84 -30.65
C ILE A 178 -3.73 11.86 -31.98
#